data_6f8cc6bc511cd6b9a4b8121ecb8b3d49
#
_entry.id   6f8cc6bc511cd6b9a4b8121ecb8b3d49
#
_cell.length_a   1.000
_cell.length_b   1.000
_cell.length_c   1.000
_cell.angle_alpha   90.00
_cell.angle_beta   90.00
_cell.angle_gamma   90.00
#
_symmetry.space_group_name_H-M   'P 1'
#
loop_
_entity.id
_entity.type
_entity.pdbx_description
1 polymer ?
#
loop_
_entity_poly.entity_id
_entity_poly.type
_entity_poly.pdbx_seq_one_letter_code
_entity_poly.pdbx_strand_id
1 'polypeptide(L)'
;MPEKLYISWDEFHRHTRELAQKLKASNYNKIVAVSRGGLLPAGILAYELNIRNVEVINMSSYDGETQRQDKDITVKADIGTVDEQTLIVDDISDTGKTFNILRPRFPRAAFVSVYAKRQGTAAVDVYVRDIPNVW
;
A
#
# COMPACT_ATOMS: atom_id res chain seq x y z
N MET A 1 -10.75 15.10 -23.71
CA MET A 1 -9.93 13.89 -23.63
C MET A 1 -9.09 13.94 -22.38
N PRO A 2 -9.30 13.03 -21.47
CA PRO A 2 -8.45 13.02 -20.28
C PRO A 2 -7.03 12.63 -20.65
N GLU A 3 -6.09 13.28 -20.03
CA GLU A 3 -4.69 13.00 -20.23
C GLU A 3 -4.23 12.00 -19.18
N LYS A 4 -3.35 11.11 -19.58
CA LYS A 4 -2.74 10.21 -18.62
C LYS A 4 -1.78 10.99 -17.75
N LEU A 5 -1.76 10.62 -16.49
CA LEU A 5 -0.79 11.16 -15.56
C LEU A 5 0.46 10.30 -15.61
N TYR A 6 1.59 10.93 -15.85
CA TYR A 6 2.87 10.23 -15.82
C TYR A 6 3.66 10.71 -14.61
N ILE A 7 4.17 9.74 -13.87
CA ILE A 7 4.99 10.02 -12.70
C ILE A 7 6.35 9.42 -12.95
N SER A 8 7.39 10.25 -12.93
CA SER A 8 8.75 9.80 -13.15
C SER A 8 9.24 9.02 -11.91
N TRP A 9 10.32 8.25 -12.11
CA TRP A 9 10.95 7.57 -10.99
C TRP A 9 11.44 8.54 -9.93
N ASP A 10 11.98 9.69 -10.34
CA ASP A 10 12.43 10.71 -9.39
C ASP A 10 11.27 11.25 -8.58
N GLU A 11 10.14 11.50 -9.23
CA GLU A 11 8.96 11.98 -8.52
C GLU A 11 8.43 10.93 -7.56
N PHE A 12 8.37 9.69 -8.01
CA PHE A 12 7.88 8.59 -7.18
C PHE A 12 8.77 8.43 -5.95
N HIS A 13 10.08 8.46 -6.14
CA HIS A 13 11.02 8.34 -5.03
C HIS A 13 10.82 9.49 -4.04
N ARG A 14 10.73 10.71 -4.56
CA ARG A 14 10.54 11.89 -3.72
C ARG A 14 9.24 11.81 -2.93
N HIS A 15 8.15 11.42 -3.60
CA HIS A 15 6.86 11.31 -2.92
C HIS A 15 6.87 10.21 -1.87
N THR A 16 7.56 9.11 -2.13
CA THR A 16 7.67 8.04 -1.14
C THR A 16 8.46 8.50 0.06
N ARG A 17 9.49 9.32 -0.15
CA ARG A 17 10.24 9.90 0.97
C ARG A 17 9.36 10.86 1.77
N GLU A 18 8.47 11.60 1.12
CA GLU A 18 7.51 12.42 1.84
C GLU A 18 6.60 11.57 2.71
N LEU A 19 6.18 10.40 2.19
CA LEU A 19 5.40 9.47 2.99
C LEU A 19 6.18 9.04 4.22
N ALA A 20 7.45 8.73 4.06
CA ALA A 20 8.30 8.36 5.19
C ALA A 20 8.35 9.47 6.24
N GLN A 21 8.44 10.73 5.82
CA GLN A 21 8.46 11.83 6.76
C GLN A 21 7.17 11.90 7.57
N LYS A 22 6.04 11.63 6.95
CA LYS A 22 4.75 11.61 7.67
C LYS A 22 4.69 10.48 8.69
N LEU A 23 5.39 9.39 8.45
CA LEU A 23 5.31 8.20 9.28
C LEU A 23 6.37 8.16 10.37
N LYS A 24 7.37 9.04 10.29
CA LYS A 24 8.58 8.92 11.09
C LYS A 24 8.35 9.00 12.59
N ALA A 25 7.35 9.76 13.02
CA ALA A 25 7.11 9.99 14.44
C ALA A 25 6.40 8.83 15.13
N SER A 26 5.92 7.85 14.41
CA SER A 26 5.02 6.83 14.95
C SER A 26 5.67 5.52 15.29
N ASN A 27 6.98 5.41 15.19
CA ASN A 27 7.75 4.24 15.64
C ASN A 27 7.29 2.91 15.05
N TYR A 28 7.06 2.88 13.75
CA TYR A 28 6.76 1.61 13.08
C TYR A 28 8.01 0.74 13.05
N ASN A 29 7.81 -0.57 13.16
CA ASN A 29 8.93 -1.50 13.17
C ASN A 29 8.80 -2.65 12.19
N LYS A 30 7.71 -2.68 11.43
CA LYS A 30 7.48 -3.74 10.45
C LYS A 30 6.77 -3.17 9.25
N ILE A 31 7.20 -3.62 8.07
CA ILE A 31 6.57 -3.25 6.81
C ILE A 31 6.09 -4.51 6.13
N VAL A 32 4.86 -4.48 5.65
CA VAL A 32 4.29 -5.54 4.83
C VAL A 32 3.94 -4.93 3.48
N ALA A 33 4.62 -5.36 2.44
CA ALA A 33 4.37 -4.89 1.09
C ALA A 33 3.27 -5.72 0.46
N VAL A 34 2.33 -5.05 -0.17
CA VAL A 34 1.29 -5.73 -0.95
C VAL A 34 1.84 -5.91 -2.36
N SER A 35 2.14 -7.13 -2.73
CA SER A 35 2.74 -7.45 -4.00
C SER A 35 1.72 -7.20 -5.12
N ARG A 36 2.12 -6.66 -6.23
CA ARG A 36 3.48 -6.22 -6.56
C ARG A 36 3.68 -4.72 -6.35
N GLY A 37 2.58 -3.93 -6.43
CA GLY A 37 2.68 -2.48 -6.41
C GLY A 37 3.37 -1.92 -5.17
N GLY A 38 3.21 -2.57 -4.04
CA GLY A 38 3.80 -2.10 -2.79
C GLY A 38 5.28 -2.41 -2.61
N LEU A 39 5.86 -3.21 -3.51
CA LEU A 39 7.26 -3.62 -3.32
C LEU A 39 8.24 -2.45 -3.41
N LEU A 40 8.03 -1.55 -4.37
CA LEU A 40 8.93 -0.43 -4.54
C LEU A 40 8.84 0.58 -3.41
N PRO A 41 7.63 1.06 -3.04
CA PRO A 41 7.57 2.00 -1.93
C PRO A 41 7.97 1.37 -0.60
N ALA A 42 7.68 0.08 -0.41
CA ALA A 42 8.08 -0.59 0.82
C ALA A 42 9.60 -0.61 0.97
N GLY A 43 10.32 -0.84 -0.13
CA GLY A 43 11.78 -0.82 -0.09
C GLY A 43 12.33 0.55 0.29
N ILE A 44 11.77 1.60 -0.29
CA ILE A 44 12.19 2.97 0.03
C ILE A 44 11.87 3.30 1.49
N LEU A 45 10.66 2.96 1.94
CA LEU A 45 10.27 3.22 3.33
C LEU A 45 11.15 2.47 4.31
N ALA A 46 11.54 1.24 3.97
CA ALA A 46 12.39 0.45 4.85
C ALA A 46 13.72 1.17 5.11
N TYR A 47 14.31 1.74 4.07
CA TYR A 47 15.53 2.50 4.25
C TYR A 47 15.30 3.82 4.97
N GLU A 48 14.27 4.55 4.59
CA GLU A 48 14.03 5.86 5.18
C GLU A 48 13.64 5.78 6.65
N LEU A 49 12.92 4.73 7.04
CA LEU A 49 12.46 4.54 8.41
C LEU A 49 13.36 3.60 9.20
N ASN A 50 14.40 3.08 8.57
CA ASN A 50 15.33 2.14 9.19
C ASN A 50 14.60 0.91 9.76
N ILE A 51 13.73 0.34 8.95
CA ILE A 51 12.99 -0.86 9.31
C ILE A 51 13.56 -2.03 8.51
N ARG A 52 13.99 -3.07 9.21
CA ARG A 52 14.56 -4.25 8.55
C ARG A 52 13.57 -5.39 8.41
N ASN A 53 12.52 -5.38 9.21
CA ASN A 53 11.51 -6.43 9.16
C ASN A 53 10.51 -6.11 8.05
N VAL A 54 10.74 -6.68 6.87
CA VAL A 54 9.90 -6.43 5.69
C VAL A 54 9.38 -7.77 5.20
N GLU A 55 8.07 -7.88 5.11
CA GLU A 55 7.40 -9.07 4.61
C GLU A 55 6.54 -8.69 3.41
N VAL A 56 6.06 -9.69 2.71
CA VAL A 56 5.27 -9.49 1.50
C VAL A 56 3.98 -10.28 1.60
N ILE A 57 2.87 -9.61 1.33
CA ILE A 57 1.60 -10.27 1.11
C ILE A 57 1.42 -10.46 -0.38
N ASN A 58 1.26 -11.69 -0.81
CA ASN A 58 0.97 -11.99 -2.19
C ASN A 58 -0.54 -12.16 -2.33
N MET A 59 -1.19 -11.16 -2.88
CA MET A 59 -2.62 -11.20 -3.09
C MET A 59 -2.89 -11.96 -4.37
N SER A 60 -3.31 -13.20 -4.25
CA SER A 60 -3.66 -14.01 -5.40
C SER A 60 -5.07 -13.62 -5.84
N SER A 61 -5.16 -12.48 -6.52
CA SER A 61 -6.44 -12.06 -7.03
C SER A 61 -6.76 -12.84 -8.29
N TYR A 62 -8.02 -12.80 -8.67
CA TYR A 62 -8.39 -13.37 -9.94
C TYR A 62 -7.76 -12.57 -11.07
N ASP A 63 -7.75 -13.16 -12.23
CA ASP A 63 -7.11 -12.57 -13.40
C ASP A 63 -8.06 -11.73 -14.25
N GLY A 64 -9.25 -11.51 -13.78
CA GLY A 64 -10.23 -10.69 -14.47
C GLY A 64 -11.18 -11.49 -15.33
N GLU A 65 -10.84 -12.71 -15.66
CA GLU A 65 -11.71 -13.55 -16.46
C GLU A 65 -12.62 -14.38 -15.60
N THR A 66 -12.12 -14.79 -14.47
CA THR A 66 -12.87 -15.57 -13.52
C THR A 66 -13.57 -14.59 -12.59
N GLN A 67 -14.84 -14.76 -12.46
CA GLN A 67 -15.63 -13.87 -11.61
C GLN A 67 -15.53 -14.32 -10.17
N ARG A 68 -14.37 -14.15 -9.60
CA ARG A 68 -14.16 -14.51 -8.21
C ARG A 68 -14.82 -13.51 -7.31
N GLN A 69 -15.36 -14.02 -6.24
CA GLN A 69 -15.81 -13.18 -5.15
C GLN A 69 -14.60 -12.75 -4.33
N ASP A 70 -14.78 -11.69 -3.56
CA ASP A 70 -13.69 -11.23 -2.70
C ASP A 70 -13.21 -12.33 -1.77
N LYS A 71 -14.09 -13.19 -1.33
CA LYS A 71 -13.73 -14.32 -0.48
C LYS A 71 -12.80 -15.31 -1.16
N ASP A 72 -12.71 -15.25 -2.49
CA ASP A 72 -11.86 -16.15 -3.24
C ASP A 72 -10.45 -15.62 -3.37
N ILE A 73 -10.20 -14.41 -2.92
CA ILE A 73 -8.86 -13.84 -2.96
C ILE A 73 -8.05 -14.48 -1.84
N THR A 74 -6.95 -15.08 -2.24
CA THR A 74 -6.07 -15.76 -1.30
C THR A 74 -4.96 -14.82 -0.86
N VAL A 75 -4.81 -14.70 0.43
CA VAL A 75 -3.68 -13.96 0.98
C VAL A 75 -2.64 -15.00 1.36
N LYS A 76 -1.60 -15.10 0.54
CA LYS A 76 -0.55 -16.09 0.72
C LYS A 76 0.61 -15.45 1.44
N ALA A 77 0.61 -15.56 2.74
CA ALA A 77 1.73 -15.02 3.49
C ALA A 77 1.71 -15.54 4.91
N ASP A 78 2.86 -15.93 5.36
CA ASP A 78 3.12 -16.14 6.77
C ASP A 78 3.97 -14.95 7.20
N ILE A 79 3.31 -13.88 7.53
CA ILE A 79 3.99 -12.61 7.79
C ILE A 79 4.16 -12.34 9.29
N GLY A 80 3.84 -13.34 10.10
CA GLY A 80 3.99 -13.18 11.55
C GLY A 80 2.99 -12.21 12.14
N THR A 81 3.39 -11.60 13.25
CA THR A 81 2.50 -10.71 13.98
C THR A 81 2.32 -9.39 13.25
N VAL A 82 1.08 -8.97 13.12
CA VAL A 82 0.72 -7.67 12.54
C VAL A 82 -0.04 -6.89 13.60
N ASP A 83 0.51 -5.77 13.99
CA ASP A 83 -0.06 -4.96 15.08
C ASP A 83 0.01 -3.47 14.71
N GLU A 84 -0.19 -2.61 15.69
CA GLU A 84 -0.23 -1.16 15.45
C GLU A 84 1.13 -0.58 15.09
N GLN A 85 2.20 -1.35 15.16
CA GLN A 85 3.53 -0.92 14.71
C GLN A 85 3.85 -1.44 13.32
N THR A 86 2.87 -2.00 12.64
CA THR A 86 3.03 -2.56 11.30
C THR A 86 2.42 -1.63 10.26
N LEU A 87 3.19 -1.37 9.19
CA LEU A 87 2.71 -0.66 8.01
C LEU A 87 2.38 -1.67 6.92
N ILE A 88 1.19 -1.55 6.35
CA ILE A 88 0.85 -2.30 5.15
C ILE A 88 0.86 -1.31 4.00
N VAL A 89 1.68 -1.57 2.99
CA VAL A 89 2.08 -0.60 1.99
C VAL A 89 1.69 -1.04 0.59
N ASP A 90 1.04 -0.14 -0.13
CA ASP A 90 0.81 -0.29 -1.56
C ASP A 90 1.26 1.00 -2.25
N ASP A 91 1.34 0.98 -3.58
CA ASP A 91 1.74 2.17 -4.31
C ASP A 91 0.59 3.16 -4.43
N ILE A 92 -0.60 2.67 -4.65
CA ILE A 92 -1.78 3.50 -4.85
C ILE A 92 -3.01 2.83 -4.26
N SER A 93 -3.89 3.64 -3.68
CA SER A 93 -5.24 3.19 -3.35
C SER A 93 -6.17 3.70 -4.44
N ASP A 94 -6.50 2.83 -5.37
CA ASP A 94 -7.33 3.18 -6.52
C ASP A 94 -8.80 3.26 -6.12
N THR A 95 -9.42 2.11 -5.90
CA THR A 95 -10.81 2.05 -5.42
C THR A 95 -10.88 1.76 -3.93
N GLY A 96 -9.77 1.38 -3.33
CA GLY A 96 -9.73 0.97 -1.95
C GLY A 96 -10.00 -0.51 -1.75
N LYS A 97 -10.24 -1.24 -2.82
CA LYS A 97 -10.65 -2.64 -2.70
C LYS A 97 -9.61 -3.51 -2.01
N THR A 98 -8.34 -3.34 -2.38
CA THR A 98 -7.27 -4.15 -1.80
C THR A 98 -7.19 -3.95 -0.30
N PHE A 99 -7.13 -2.71 0.15
CA PHE A 99 -7.04 -2.43 1.58
C PHE A 99 -8.32 -2.82 2.31
N ASN A 100 -9.47 -2.65 1.68
CA ASN A 100 -10.73 -3.05 2.31
C ASN A 100 -10.82 -4.55 2.54
N ILE A 101 -10.18 -5.34 1.68
CA ILE A 101 -10.10 -6.79 1.88
C ILE A 101 -9.15 -7.12 3.03
N LEU A 102 -8.06 -6.38 3.14
CA LEU A 102 -7.03 -6.68 4.14
C LEU A 102 -7.36 -6.16 5.54
N ARG A 103 -8.12 -5.07 5.65
CA ARG A 103 -8.39 -4.48 6.96
C ARG A 103 -9.04 -5.43 7.96
N PRO A 104 -10.03 -6.25 7.57
CA PRO A 104 -10.60 -7.18 8.56
C PRO A 104 -9.60 -8.23 9.03
N ARG A 105 -8.60 -8.54 8.22
CA ARG A 105 -7.58 -9.52 8.59
C ARG A 105 -6.48 -8.92 9.47
N PHE A 106 -6.24 -7.62 9.31
CA PHE A 106 -5.16 -6.92 10.01
C PHE A 106 -5.68 -5.61 10.57
N PRO A 107 -6.64 -5.68 11.51
CA PRO A 107 -7.36 -4.48 11.93
C PRO A 107 -6.52 -3.48 12.70
N ARG A 108 -5.35 -3.89 13.19
CA ARG A 108 -4.52 -3.01 14.00
C ARG A 108 -3.42 -2.33 13.20
N ALA A 109 -3.19 -2.76 11.96
CA ALA A 109 -2.11 -2.22 11.15
C ALA A 109 -2.49 -0.87 10.57
N ALA A 110 -1.48 -0.09 10.20
CA ALA A 110 -1.67 1.14 9.46
C ALA A 110 -1.53 0.86 7.97
N PHE A 111 -2.50 1.31 7.21
CA PHE A 111 -2.55 1.08 5.77
C PHE A 111 -2.12 2.36 5.06
N VAL A 112 -1.03 2.30 4.32
CA VAL A 112 -0.46 3.48 3.69
C VAL A 112 -0.18 3.24 2.22
N SER A 113 -0.28 4.32 1.44
CA SER A 113 0.08 4.29 0.02
C SER A 113 0.75 5.60 -0.32
N VAL A 114 1.46 5.63 -1.45
CA VAL A 114 2.05 6.88 -1.90
C VAL A 114 0.97 7.77 -2.49
N TYR A 115 0.10 7.18 -3.28
CA TYR A 115 -0.97 7.90 -3.97
C TYR A 115 -2.32 7.34 -3.61
N ALA A 116 -3.36 8.16 -3.79
CA ALA A 116 -4.73 7.70 -3.67
C ALA A 116 -5.60 8.44 -4.66
N LYS A 117 -6.47 7.69 -5.32
CA LYS A 117 -7.55 8.30 -6.10
C LYS A 117 -8.69 8.63 -5.15
N ARG A 118 -9.55 9.54 -5.58
CA ARG A 118 -10.63 10.02 -4.73
C ARG A 118 -11.45 8.88 -4.10
N GLN A 119 -11.78 7.88 -4.91
CA GLN A 119 -12.60 6.77 -4.42
C GLN A 119 -11.80 5.80 -3.55
N GLY A 120 -10.50 5.96 -3.49
CA GLY A 120 -9.62 5.10 -2.67
C GLY A 120 -9.16 5.72 -1.38
N THR A 121 -9.45 7.00 -1.14
CA THR A 121 -8.89 7.69 0.02
C THR A 121 -9.42 7.14 1.34
N ALA A 122 -10.66 6.70 1.37
CA ALA A 122 -11.25 6.22 2.63
C ALA A 122 -10.60 4.93 3.13
N ALA A 123 -9.93 4.19 2.27
CA ALA A 123 -9.30 2.93 2.65
C ALA A 123 -7.88 3.10 3.18
N VAL A 124 -7.32 4.29 3.09
CA VAL A 124 -5.92 4.57 3.42
C VAL A 124 -5.84 5.40 4.68
N ASP A 125 -4.92 5.06 5.56
CA ASP A 125 -4.70 5.85 6.77
C ASP A 125 -3.79 7.05 6.49
N VAL A 126 -2.74 6.84 5.68
CA VAL A 126 -1.82 7.93 5.32
C VAL A 126 -1.42 7.77 3.86
N TYR A 127 -1.46 8.86 3.11
CA TYR A 127 -0.94 8.91 1.76
C TYR A 127 -0.42 10.32 1.48
N VAL A 128 0.26 10.51 0.35
CA VAL A 128 0.97 11.77 0.08
C VAL A 128 0.24 12.63 -0.94
N ARG A 129 -0.18 12.04 -2.05
CA ARG A 129 -0.75 12.81 -3.16
C ARG A 129 -2.05 12.24 -3.65
N ASP A 130 -3.02 13.11 -3.81
CA ASP A 130 -4.20 12.76 -4.58
C ASP A 130 -3.82 12.73 -6.05
N ILE A 131 -4.33 11.75 -6.76
CA ILE A 131 -4.13 11.72 -8.20
C ILE A 131 -5.49 11.64 -8.88
N PRO A 132 -5.56 12.16 -10.11
CA PRO A 132 -6.83 12.18 -10.82
C PRO A 132 -7.27 10.78 -11.22
N ASN A 133 -8.53 10.68 -11.57
CA ASN A 133 -9.17 9.42 -11.90
C ASN A 133 -8.78 8.92 -13.30
N VAL A 134 -7.73 9.45 -13.85
CA VAL A 134 -7.25 9.13 -15.21
C VAL A 134 -5.87 8.50 -15.16
N TRP A 135 -5.67 7.69 -14.23
CA TRP A 135 -4.39 6.99 -14.01
C TRP A 135 -3.94 6.14 -15.18
#